data_7e3fd2147cbde7a595b3f539c581da21
#
_entry.id   7e3fd2147cbde7a595b3f539c581da21
#
_cell.length_a   1.000
_cell.length_b   1.000
_cell.length_c   1.000
_cell.angle_alpha   90.00
_cell.angle_beta   90.00
_cell.angle_gamma   90.00
#
_symmetry.space_group_name_H-M   'P 1'
#
loop_
_entity.id
_entity.type
_entity.pdbx_description
1 polymer ?
#
loop_
_entity_poly.entity_id
_entity_poly.type
_entity_poly.pdbx_seq_one_letter_code
_entity_poly.pdbx_strand_id
1 'polypeptide(L)'
;MQIEMTIKGLMVDPITNTPIVILRDKDGQKVLPIWVGIFEANAIALQIENISTPRPMTHDLLRNIIHDLKAQVQKIVVCDLQ
;
A
#
# COMPACT_ATOMS: atom_id res chain seq x y z
N MET A 1 8.72 -7.90 -17.39
CA MET A 1 9.26 -8.62 -16.25
C MET A 1 8.71 -8.04 -14.96
N GLN A 2 8.33 -8.90 -14.03
CA GLN A 2 7.80 -8.47 -12.75
C GLN A 2 8.86 -8.63 -11.67
N ILE A 3 8.94 -7.65 -10.78
CA ILE A 3 9.85 -7.66 -9.64
C ILE A 3 9.01 -7.59 -8.37
N GLU A 4 9.20 -8.56 -7.48
CA GLU A 4 8.51 -8.57 -6.21
C GLU A 4 9.08 -7.51 -5.26
N MET A 5 8.19 -6.73 -4.67
CA MET A 5 8.58 -5.65 -3.76
C MET A 5 7.75 -5.68 -2.50
N THR A 6 8.30 -5.10 -1.43
CA THR A 6 7.59 -4.93 -0.17
C THR A 6 7.55 -3.45 0.20
N ILE A 7 6.56 -3.09 1.00
CA ILE A 7 6.45 -1.72 1.50
C ILE A 7 7.48 -1.52 2.61
N LYS A 8 8.37 -0.55 2.44
CA LYS A 8 9.36 -0.21 3.45
C LYS A 8 8.90 0.90 4.38
N GLY A 9 7.98 1.75 3.93
CA GLY A 9 7.46 2.79 4.78
C GLY A 9 6.76 3.86 3.99
N LEU A 10 6.37 4.89 4.73
CA LEU A 10 5.72 6.08 4.19
C LEU A 10 6.57 7.29 4.54
N MET A 11 6.65 8.22 3.62
CA MET A 11 7.27 9.51 3.89
C MET A 11 6.46 10.60 3.21
N VAL A 12 6.81 11.85 3.45
CA VAL A 12 6.12 12.99 2.88
C VAL A 12 7.11 13.78 2.04
N ASP A 13 6.70 14.10 0.81
CA ASP A 13 7.48 14.97 -0.04
C ASP A 13 7.49 16.38 0.58
N PRO A 14 8.66 16.93 0.96
CA PRO A 14 8.71 18.22 1.62
C PRO A 14 8.32 19.39 0.72
N ILE A 15 8.36 19.21 -0.58
CA ILE A 15 8.01 20.27 -1.53
C ILE A 15 6.51 20.33 -1.78
N THR A 16 5.90 19.19 -2.08
CA THR A 16 4.48 19.11 -2.43
C THR A 16 3.61 18.74 -1.24
N ASN A 17 4.21 18.32 -0.14
CA ASN A 17 3.51 17.82 1.05
C ASN A 17 2.61 16.61 0.71
N THR A 18 3.02 15.83 -0.27
CA THR A 18 2.28 14.67 -0.74
C THR A 18 2.90 13.40 -0.16
N PRO A 19 2.09 12.45 0.36
CA PRO A 19 2.61 11.19 0.88
C PRO A 19 3.25 10.33 -0.22
N ILE A 20 4.32 9.64 0.14
CA ILE A 20 5.04 8.74 -0.75
C ILE A 20 5.14 7.37 -0.08
N VAL A 21 4.70 6.32 -0.79
CA VAL A 21 4.92 4.94 -0.39
C VAL A 21 6.24 4.48 -0.97
N ILE A 22 7.11 3.95 -0.13
CA ILE A 22 8.42 3.45 -0.57
C ILE A 22 8.37 1.94 -0.64
N LEU A 23 8.58 1.42 -1.84
CA LEU A 23 8.70 -0.02 -2.08
C LEU A 23 10.15 -0.38 -2.31
N ARG A 24 10.53 -1.57 -1.88
CA ARG A 24 11.89 -2.07 -2.07
C ARG A 24 11.85 -3.55 -2.43
N ASP A 25 12.74 -3.96 -3.33
CA ASP A 25 12.85 -5.36 -3.70
C ASP A 25 13.53 -6.18 -2.59
N LYS A 26 13.56 -7.51 -2.75
CA LYS A 26 14.11 -8.40 -1.72
C LYS A 26 15.58 -8.15 -1.45
N ASP A 27 16.33 -7.83 -2.49
CA ASP A 27 17.77 -7.61 -2.36
C ASP A 27 18.11 -6.20 -1.88
N GLY A 28 17.11 -5.31 -1.83
CA GLY A 28 17.31 -3.94 -1.39
C GLY A 28 18.03 -3.07 -2.41
N GLN A 29 18.18 -3.54 -3.65
CA GLN A 29 18.89 -2.81 -4.69
C GLN A 29 18.01 -1.83 -5.44
N LYS A 30 16.72 -2.14 -5.55
CA LYS A 30 15.77 -1.30 -6.27
C LYS A 30 14.77 -0.71 -5.31
N VAL A 31 14.56 0.60 -5.42
CA VAL A 31 13.59 1.32 -4.60
C VAL A 31 12.63 2.04 -5.54
N LEU A 32 11.34 1.91 -5.26
CA LEU A 32 10.31 2.53 -6.07
C LEU A 32 9.45 3.43 -5.19
N PRO A 33 9.51 4.75 -5.37
CA PRO A 33 8.61 5.67 -4.69
C PRO A 33 7.31 5.81 -5.47
N ILE A 34 6.19 5.81 -4.76
CA ILE A 34 4.87 6.02 -5.36
C ILE A 34 4.16 7.13 -4.59
N TRP A 35 3.79 8.21 -5.26
CA TRP A 35 3.00 9.28 -4.67
C TRP A 35 1.55 8.84 -4.57
N VAL A 36 0.95 8.99 -3.39
CA VAL A 36 -0.43 8.55 -3.14
C VAL A 36 -1.22 9.67 -2.49
N GLY A 37 -2.54 9.54 -2.48
CA GLY A 37 -3.39 10.51 -1.81
C GLY A 37 -3.33 10.38 -0.29
N ILE A 38 -3.79 11.41 0.41
CA ILE A 38 -3.77 11.45 1.87
C ILE A 38 -4.61 10.32 2.46
N PHE A 39 -5.77 10.04 1.87
CA PHE A 39 -6.66 8.99 2.39
C PHE A 39 -6.04 7.60 2.22
N GLU A 40 -5.43 7.36 1.06
CA GLU A 40 -4.76 6.09 0.79
C GLU A 40 -3.55 5.91 1.70
N ALA A 41 -2.80 6.99 1.94
CA ALA A 41 -1.65 6.96 2.84
C ALA A 41 -2.08 6.64 4.27
N ASN A 42 -3.19 7.22 4.74
CA ASN A 42 -3.71 6.92 6.07
C ASN A 42 -4.08 5.45 6.20
N ALA A 43 -4.73 4.89 5.19
CA ALA A 43 -5.11 3.48 5.19
C ALA A 43 -3.88 2.58 5.31
N ILE A 44 -2.84 2.88 4.55
CA ILE A 44 -1.59 2.12 4.58
C ILE A 44 -0.89 2.27 5.93
N ALA A 45 -0.85 3.48 6.47
CA ALA A 45 -0.22 3.75 7.77
C ALA A 45 -0.91 2.96 8.90
N LEU A 46 -2.24 2.94 8.91
CA LEU A 46 -2.99 2.18 9.89
C LEU A 46 -2.66 0.69 9.82
N GLN A 47 -2.51 0.17 8.62
CA GLN A 47 -2.18 -1.24 8.43
C GLN A 47 -0.75 -1.55 8.88
N ILE A 48 0.20 -0.67 8.59
CA ILE A 48 1.59 -0.85 9.01
C ILE A 48 1.68 -0.86 10.54
N GLU A 49 0.91 -0.02 11.22
CA GLU A 49 0.92 0.10 12.67
C GLU A 49 -0.04 -0.88 13.35
N ASN A 50 -0.75 -1.70 12.59
CA ASN A 50 -1.74 -2.67 13.10
C ASN A 50 -2.84 -1.99 13.93
N ILE A 51 -3.28 -0.82 13.52
CA ILE A 51 -4.35 -0.10 14.18
C ILE A 51 -5.68 -0.46 13.51
N SER A 52 -6.65 -0.92 14.31
CA SER A 52 -7.99 -1.20 13.82
C SER A 52 -8.86 0.05 13.94
N THR A 53 -9.68 0.28 12.94
CA THR A 53 -10.64 1.38 12.98
C THR A 53 -11.96 0.91 13.57
N PRO A 54 -12.74 1.81 14.24
CA PRO A 54 -14.06 1.42 14.78
C PRO A 54 -15.04 0.97 13.69
N ARG A 55 -14.89 1.50 12.48
CA ARG A 55 -15.70 1.09 11.34
C ARG A 55 -14.78 0.61 10.25
N PRO A 56 -15.16 -0.44 9.50
CA PRO A 56 -14.37 -0.87 8.37
C PRO A 56 -14.25 0.24 7.32
N MET A 57 -13.05 0.45 6.82
CA MET A 57 -12.83 1.35 5.69
C MET A 57 -13.20 0.61 4.40
N THR A 58 -13.28 1.34 3.29
CA THR A 58 -13.66 0.74 2.01
C THR A 58 -12.79 -0.47 1.65
N HIS A 59 -11.48 -0.35 1.83
CA HIS A 59 -10.58 -1.46 1.53
C HIS A 59 -10.76 -2.64 2.49
N ASP A 60 -11.16 -2.39 3.76
CA ASP A 60 -11.47 -3.45 4.70
C ASP A 60 -12.71 -4.21 4.27
N LEU A 61 -13.73 -3.50 3.80
CA LEU A 61 -14.94 -4.12 3.27
C LEU A 61 -14.62 -4.97 2.05
N LEU A 62 -13.77 -4.48 1.17
CA LEU A 62 -13.34 -5.24 -0.01
C LEU A 62 -12.61 -6.51 0.41
N ARG A 63 -11.71 -6.42 1.38
CA ARG A 63 -11.00 -7.60 1.91
C ARG A 63 -11.98 -8.60 2.52
N ASN A 64 -12.97 -8.12 3.27
CA ASN A 64 -13.95 -8.99 3.91
C ASN A 64 -14.80 -9.71 2.86
N ILE A 65 -15.20 -9.02 1.80
CA ILE A 65 -15.95 -9.64 0.71
C ILE A 65 -15.13 -10.75 0.05
N ILE A 66 -13.85 -10.48 -0.24
CA ILE A 66 -12.97 -11.48 -0.83
C ILE A 66 -12.84 -12.69 0.08
N HIS A 67 -12.68 -12.45 1.39
CA HIS A 67 -12.57 -13.52 2.38
C HIS A 67 -13.86 -14.33 2.47
N ASP A 68 -15.04 -13.68 2.49
CA ASP A 68 -16.33 -14.35 2.56
C ASP A 68 -16.60 -15.22 1.34
N LEU A 69 -16.06 -14.84 0.18
CA LEU A 69 -16.14 -15.64 -1.04
C LEU A 69 -15.11 -16.77 -1.06
N LYS A 70 -14.33 -16.92 0.03
CA LYS A 70 -13.25 -17.91 0.15
C LYS A 70 -12.19 -17.74 -0.93
N ALA A 71 -11.99 -16.50 -1.36
CA ALA A 71 -10.95 -16.14 -2.30
C ALA A 71 -9.74 -15.56 -1.56
N GLN A 72 -8.62 -15.47 -2.25
CA GLN A 72 -7.39 -14.94 -1.68
C GLN A 72 -6.66 -14.12 -2.73
N VAL A 73 -6.22 -12.93 -2.31
CA VAL A 73 -5.38 -12.10 -3.18
C VAL A 73 -3.97 -12.66 -3.15
N GLN A 74 -3.47 -13.09 -4.32
CA GLN A 74 -2.12 -13.64 -4.42
C GLN A 74 -1.07 -12.58 -4.70
N LYS A 75 -1.40 -11.62 -5.54
CA LYS A 75 -0.46 -10.54 -5.87
C LYS A 75 -1.18 -9.33 -6.41
N ILE A 76 -0.51 -8.21 -6.30
CA ILE A 76 -0.91 -6.94 -6.91
C ILE A 76 0.21 -6.51 -7.83
N VAL A 77 -0.14 -6.12 -9.05
CA VAL A 77 0.85 -5.71 -10.05
C VAL A 77 0.66 -4.22 -10.36
N VAL A 78 1.74 -3.46 -10.25
CA VAL A 78 1.75 -2.07 -10.68
C VAL A 78 2.25 -2.03 -12.11
N CYS A 79 1.35 -1.72 -13.04
CA CYS A 79 1.64 -1.83 -14.47
C CYS A 79 2.07 -0.50 -15.09
N ASP A 80 1.61 0.60 -14.52
CA ASP A 80 1.84 1.92 -15.12
C ASP A 80 2.00 2.93 -13.99
N LEU A 81 3.08 3.69 -14.04
CA LEU A 81 3.41 4.72 -13.06
C LEU A 81 3.36 6.09 -13.73
N GLN A 82 2.53 6.95 -13.20
CA GLN A 82 2.42 8.31 -13.71
C GLN A 82 2.80 9.33 -12.66
#